data_862b77c96002802f77b94bd6ed49f254
#
_entry.id   862b77c96002802f77b94bd6ed49f254
#
_cell.length_a   1.000
_cell.length_b   1.000
_cell.length_c   1.000
_cell.angle_alpha   90.00
_cell.angle_beta   90.00
_cell.angle_gamma   90.00
#
_symmetry.space_group_name_H-M   'P 1'
#
loop_
_entity.id
_entity.type
_entity.pdbx_description
1 polymer ?
#
loop_
_entity_poly.entity_id
_entity_poly.type
_entity_poly.pdbx_seq_one_letter_code
_entity_poly.pdbx_strand_id
1 'polypeptide(L)'
;MLGHMWRAAKASKFVTWAPCPSKGWTSGAISLFSGTRAPPVPSFFHQTIRKRPMTEAPMFTPFSLRGMTLKNRLVMSPMCQYSAEDGTVNDWHVVHLGSRAMGGTALVIAEMTDVSPEGRISHKCAGMYKPEHMPAWKRVVDFVHTHSDAKIGIQLGHAGRKASCHVQWEGAGPLPADQAWETIAPSALPFSPDSQTPREMTRADMERLIEAYAQAARWSEQAGFDMIEIHGGHGYLISSFISPLTNKRTDEYGGSLENRMRFPLEVFHAIRANWPEDKPISMRISAFDWAEGGTEVDDAVEIGKMMKAAGLDILDVSSGNVTNDPRPRVEGLFQTPFSERVRAEAGIPTMTVGNVGGPEQINGIIAEERADLCCMAKGQMFDPYFAHHAAQKLGVEDYKWPNQYGAAGFFKPVD
;
A
#
# COMPACT_ATOMS: atom_id res chain seq x y z
N MET A 1 47.47 -4.09 46.54
CA MET A 1 46.61 -3.88 47.72
C MET A 1 45.24 -3.53 47.14
N LEU A 2 44.34 -4.48 47.05
CA LEU A 2 43.27 -4.78 48.01
C LEU A 2 42.21 -3.65 47.91
N GLY A 3 40.99 -3.85 47.68
CA GLY A 3 40.14 -5.06 47.61
C GLY A 3 38.67 -4.60 47.65
N HIS A 4 37.81 -5.43 47.12
CA HIS A 4 36.38 -5.60 47.47
C HIS A 4 35.48 -4.41 47.80
N MET A 5 34.42 -4.24 46.98
CA MET A 5 33.06 -4.34 47.55
C MET A 5 32.01 -4.46 46.46
N TRP A 6 31.57 -5.69 46.20
CA TRP A 6 30.29 -5.97 45.62
C TRP A 6 29.23 -5.89 46.73
N ARG A 7 28.21 -5.05 46.56
CA ARG A 7 26.94 -5.22 47.29
C ARG A 7 25.77 -5.19 46.32
N ALA A 8 24.97 -6.20 46.51
CA ALA A 8 23.77 -6.54 45.78
C ALA A 8 22.77 -5.38 45.61
N ALA A 9 22.23 -5.20 44.41
CA ALA A 9 20.98 -4.50 44.17
C ALA A 9 19.91 -5.53 43.81
N LYS A 10 18.78 -5.38 44.45
CA LYS A 10 17.63 -6.27 44.60
C LYS A 10 16.95 -6.56 43.26
N ALA A 11 16.46 -7.79 43.14
CA ALA A 11 15.54 -8.29 42.15
C ALA A 11 14.35 -7.35 41.91
N SER A 12 14.17 -6.89 40.65
CA SER A 12 12.94 -6.29 40.18
C SER A 12 12.05 -7.37 39.57
N LYS A 13 10.82 -7.35 40.01
CA LYS A 13 9.72 -8.28 39.79
C LYS A 13 9.50 -8.61 38.32
N PHE A 14 9.48 -9.89 38.01
CA PHE A 14 8.85 -10.40 36.79
C PHE A 14 7.36 -10.10 36.85
N VAL A 15 6.88 -9.33 35.86
CA VAL A 15 5.45 -9.17 35.62
C VAL A 15 4.99 -10.41 34.86
N THR A 16 4.33 -11.30 35.58
CA THR A 16 3.60 -12.42 34.99
C THR A 16 2.32 -11.90 34.35
N TRP A 17 2.17 -12.14 33.05
CA TRP A 17 0.92 -11.90 32.34
C TRP A 17 -0.12 -12.91 32.84
N ALA A 18 -1.14 -12.44 33.54
CA ALA A 18 -2.33 -13.23 33.85
C ALA A 18 -3.27 -13.27 32.60
N PRO A 19 -3.89 -14.40 32.27
CA PRO A 19 -4.84 -14.48 31.18
C PRO A 19 -6.09 -13.68 31.51
N CYS A 20 -6.58 -12.91 30.53
CA CYS A 20 -7.82 -12.16 30.58
C CYS A 20 -9.01 -13.11 30.75
N PRO A 21 -9.91 -12.91 31.72
CA PRO A 21 -11.06 -13.80 31.91
C PRO A 21 -12.07 -13.61 30.78
N SER A 22 -12.42 -14.71 30.12
CA SER A 22 -13.50 -14.80 29.15
C SER A 22 -14.86 -14.49 29.84
N LYS A 23 -15.41 -13.31 29.61
CA LYS A 23 -16.81 -13.05 29.99
C LYS A 23 -17.72 -13.67 28.95
N GLY A 24 -18.48 -14.67 29.38
CA GLY A 24 -19.52 -15.33 28.61
C GLY A 24 -20.63 -14.32 28.20
N TRP A 25 -21.00 -14.37 26.94
CA TRP A 25 -22.14 -13.67 26.41
C TRP A 25 -23.39 -14.55 26.61
N THR A 26 -24.25 -14.14 27.50
CA THR A 26 -25.62 -14.68 27.62
C THR A 26 -26.49 -14.07 26.54
N SER A 27 -27.28 -14.90 25.89
CA SER A 27 -28.29 -14.56 24.89
C SER A 27 -29.32 -13.56 25.43
N GLY A 28 -29.21 -12.32 25.00
CA GLY A 28 -30.21 -11.28 25.17
C GLY A 28 -30.86 -10.93 23.84
N ALA A 29 -32.19 -10.93 23.79
CA ALA A 29 -33.04 -10.75 22.62
C ALA A 29 -32.69 -9.49 21.80
N ILE A 30 -32.48 -9.68 20.50
CA ILE A 30 -32.32 -8.60 19.51
C ILE A 30 -33.74 -8.15 19.08
N SER A 31 -34.06 -6.94 19.47
CA SER A 31 -35.22 -6.21 18.93
C SER A 31 -34.90 -5.68 17.54
N LEU A 32 -35.85 -5.90 16.67
CA LEU A 32 -35.93 -5.51 15.27
C LEU A 32 -35.51 -4.05 14.99
N PHE A 33 -34.47 -3.87 14.21
CA PHE A 33 -34.31 -2.72 13.30
C PHE A 33 -34.43 -3.24 11.87
N SER A 34 -35.50 -2.82 11.21
CA SER A 34 -35.82 -3.12 9.82
C SER A 34 -35.00 -2.24 8.90
N GLY A 35 -34.29 -2.88 7.96
CA GLY A 35 -34.14 -2.39 6.60
C GLY A 35 -32.99 -1.45 6.29
N THR A 36 -31.82 -2.00 5.99
CA THR A 36 -31.09 -1.68 4.76
C THR A 36 -30.30 -2.94 4.38
N ARG A 37 -30.69 -3.59 3.30
CA ARG A 37 -29.94 -4.69 2.72
C ARG A 37 -28.61 -4.12 2.21
N ALA A 38 -27.50 -4.72 2.65
CA ALA A 38 -26.22 -4.54 1.98
C ALA A 38 -26.41 -4.85 0.47
N PRO A 39 -25.77 -4.08 -0.44
CA PRO A 39 -25.85 -4.37 -1.86
C PRO A 39 -25.40 -5.80 -2.14
N PRO A 40 -26.03 -6.51 -3.09
CA PRO A 40 -25.67 -7.88 -3.40
C PRO A 40 -24.23 -7.91 -3.91
N VAL A 41 -23.41 -8.77 -3.29
CA VAL A 41 -22.08 -9.14 -3.83
C VAL A 41 -22.33 -9.71 -5.23
N PRO A 42 -21.67 -9.17 -6.27
CA PRO A 42 -21.81 -9.72 -7.61
C PRO A 42 -21.55 -11.22 -7.60
N SER A 43 -22.41 -12.01 -8.25
CA SER A 43 -22.39 -13.47 -8.24
C SER A 43 -21.24 -14.11 -9.03
N PHE A 44 -20.05 -13.52 -9.00
CA PHE A 44 -18.87 -14.01 -9.73
C PHE A 44 -18.12 -15.16 -9.04
N PHE A 45 -18.60 -15.66 -7.89
CA PHE A 45 -17.83 -16.53 -7.00
C PHE A 45 -17.89 -18.03 -7.33
N HIS A 46 -18.40 -18.49 -8.48
CA HIS A 46 -18.40 -19.92 -8.84
C HIS A 46 -17.72 -20.17 -10.17
N GLN A 47 -16.40 -20.06 -10.23
CA GLN A 47 -15.63 -20.75 -11.25
C GLN A 47 -14.75 -21.81 -10.60
N THR A 48 -15.00 -23.05 -11.00
CA THR A 48 -14.24 -24.24 -10.63
C THR A 48 -12.82 -24.11 -11.19
N ILE A 49 -11.82 -24.02 -10.31
CA ILE A 49 -10.39 -23.98 -10.68
C ILE A 49 -10.07 -25.30 -11.42
N ARG A 50 -9.84 -25.21 -12.72
CA ARG A 50 -9.27 -26.33 -13.50
C ARG A 50 -7.80 -26.47 -13.13
N LYS A 51 -7.44 -27.52 -12.41
CA LYS A 51 -6.05 -27.89 -12.15
C LYS A 51 -5.36 -28.27 -13.48
N ARG A 52 -4.56 -27.36 -14.04
CA ARG A 52 -3.53 -27.71 -15.02
C ARG A 52 -2.32 -28.28 -14.24
N PRO A 53 -1.66 -29.34 -14.71
CA PRO A 53 -0.37 -29.73 -14.15
C PRO A 53 0.63 -28.59 -14.42
N MET A 54 1.15 -27.99 -13.35
CA MET A 54 2.12 -26.87 -13.46
C MET A 54 3.51 -27.48 -13.55
N THR A 55 4.09 -27.43 -14.73
CA THR A 55 5.51 -27.75 -14.98
C THR A 55 6.43 -26.55 -14.73
N GLU A 56 5.86 -25.35 -14.51
CA GLU A 56 6.56 -24.10 -14.20
C GLU A 56 5.89 -23.41 -13.02
N ALA A 57 6.64 -22.62 -12.26
CA ALA A 57 6.13 -21.80 -11.19
C ALA A 57 5.94 -20.34 -11.69
N PRO A 58 4.75 -19.95 -12.20
CA PRO A 58 4.50 -18.67 -12.83
C PRO A 58 4.92 -17.46 -11.98
N MET A 59 4.85 -17.56 -10.64
CA MET A 59 5.30 -16.49 -9.76
C MET A 59 6.79 -16.18 -9.89
N PHE A 60 7.61 -17.11 -10.36
CA PHE A 60 9.05 -16.92 -10.56
C PHE A 60 9.43 -16.59 -12.02
N THR A 61 8.46 -16.27 -12.86
CA THR A 61 8.74 -15.73 -14.19
C THR A 61 9.05 -14.23 -14.12
N PRO A 62 10.00 -13.72 -14.93
CA PRO A 62 10.30 -12.30 -14.94
C PRO A 62 9.13 -11.46 -15.49
N PHE A 63 9.12 -10.17 -15.13
CA PHE A 63 8.17 -9.19 -15.64
C PHE A 63 8.86 -7.85 -15.85
N SER A 64 8.60 -7.21 -16.98
CA SER A 64 9.24 -5.94 -17.32
C SER A 64 8.22 -4.82 -17.50
N LEU A 65 8.55 -3.65 -16.96
CA LEU A 65 7.85 -2.38 -17.17
C LEU A 65 8.89 -1.34 -17.56
N ARG A 66 8.78 -0.78 -18.76
CA ARG A 66 9.80 0.12 -19.32
C ARG A 66 11.21 -0.49 -19.22
N GLY A 67 12.17 0.23 -18.63
CA GLY A 67 13.52 -0.25 -18.38
C GLY A 67 13.71 -1.13 -17.14
N MET A 68 12.68 -1.29 -16.30
CA MET A 68 12.74 -2.09 -15.08
C MET A 68 12.31 -3.53 -15.34
N THR A 69 13.16 -4.49 -14.98
CA THR A 69 12.82 -5.93 -15.00
C THR A 69 12.81 -6.50 -13.58
N LEU A 70 11.72 -7.15 -13.21
CA LEU A 70 11.50 -7.87 -11.96
C LEU A 70 11.83 -9.35 -12.16
N LYS A 71 12.55 -9.96 -11.21
CA LYS A 71 12.94 -11.38 -11.27
C LYS A 71 11.80 -12.37 -10.98
N ASN A 72 10.76 -11.91 -10.34
CA ASN A 72 9.55 -12.69 -10.05
C ASN A 72 8.32 -11.76 -9.96
N ARG A 73 7.14 -12.34 -9.70
CA ARG A 73 5.85 -11.63 -9.69
C ARG A 73 5.41 -11.16 -8.30
N LEU A 74 6.27 -11.29 -7.28
CA LEU A 74 5.95 -10.90 -5.92
C LEU A 74 6.35 -9.45 -5.66
N VAL A 75 5.40 -8.69 -5.13
CA VAL A 75 5.56 -7.30 -4.70
C VAL A 75 5.28 -7.18 -3.21
N MET A 76 6.14 -6.53 -2.46
CA MET A 76 5.82 -6.06 -1.12
C MET A 76 4.96 -4.82 -1.24
N SER A 77 3.71 -4.92 -0.79
CA SER A 77 2.75 -3.80 -0.75
C SER A 77 3.24 -2.69 0.19
N PRO A 78 3.03 -1.40 -0.12
CA PRO A 78 3.35 -0.32 0.79
C PRO A 78 2.54 -0.42 2.10
N MET A 79 3.23 -0.28 3.23
CA MET A 79 2.66 -0.41 4.57
C MET A 79 3.26 0.63 5.49
N CYS A 80 2.45 1.58 5.98
CA CYS A 80 2.90 2.62 6.91
C CYS A 80 3.49 2.00 8.17
N GLN A 81 4.73 2.38 8.49
CA GLN A 81 5.49 1.89 9.63
C GLN A 81 5.40 2.82 10.84
N TYR A 82 5.00 4.07 10.60
CA TYR A 82 4.90 5.10 11.65
C TYR A 82 6.18 5.18 12.52
N SER A 83 7.34 5.15 11.89
CA SER A 83 8.64 5.07 12.56
C SER A 83 9.62 6.17 12.14
N ALA A 84 9.18 7.11 11.30
CA ALA A 84 9.97 8.26 10.89
C ALA A 84 9.96 9.37 11.94
N GLU A 85 10.96 10.22 11.91
CA GLU A 85 11.08 11.42 12.74
C GLU A 85 11.01 12.66 11.86
N ASP A 86 9.92 13.44 11.96
CA ASP A 86 9.63 14.59 11.10
C ASP A 86 9.81 14.26 9.61
N GLY A 87 9.27 13.11 9.19
CA GLY A 87 9.37 12.59 7.84
C GLY A 87 10.68 11.87 7.50
N THR A 88 11.71 11.98 8.33
CA THR A 88 13.01 11.37 8.07
C THR A 88 13.01 9.89 8.43
N VAL A 89 13.26 9.03 7.45
CA VAL A 89 13.38 7.58 7.63
C VAL A 89 14.70 7.21 8.31
N ASN A 90 14.75 6.04 8.94
CA ASN A 90 15.84 5.61 9.79
C ASN A 90 16.14 4.11 9.63
N ASP A 91 16.89 3.51 10.57
CA ASP A 91 17.30 2.11 10.55
C ASP A 91 16.12 1.13 10.51
N TRP A 92 14.96 1.50 11.08
CA TRP A 92 13.75 0.68 10.95
C TRP A 92 13.39 0.41 9.50
N HIS A 93 13.44 1.46 8.66
CA HIS A 93 13.10 1.37 7.24
C HIS A 93 14.13 0.54 6.46
N VAL A 94 15.43 0.66 6.80
CA VAL A 94 16.48 -0.20 6.23
C VAL A 94 16.20 -1.67 6.54
N VAL A 95 15.92 -2.00 7.80
CA VAL A 95 15.62 -3.39 8.22
C VAL A 95 14.31 -3.87 7.60
N HIS A 96 13.27 -3.05 7.63
CA HIS A 96 11.94 -3.42 7.11
C HIS A 96 11.96 -3.70 5.61
N LEU A 97 12.46 -2.79 4.79
CA LEU A 97 12.51 -2.95 3.34
C LEU A 97 13.63 -3.91 2.92
N GLY A 98 14.81 -3.78 3.53
CA GLY A 98 15.97 -4.59 3.21
C GLY A 98 15.78 -6.08 3.48
N SER A 99 15.12 -6.45 4.58
CA SER A 99 14.87 -7.88 4.88
C SER A 99 13.97 -8.55 3.82
N ARG A 100 12.94 -7.86 3.30
CA ARG A 100 12.07 -8.40 2.24
C ARG A 100 12.78 -8.44 0.89
N ALA A 101 13.61 -7.45 0.59
CA ALA A 101 14.46 -7.46 -0.60
C ALA A 101 15.44 -8.63 -0.58
N MET A 102 16.19 -8.82 0.53
CA MET A 102 17.04 -9.99 0.76
C MET A 102 16.25 -11.29 0.84
N GLY A 103 14.98 -11.23 1.27
CA GLY A 103 14.04 -12.35 1.31
C GLY A 103 13.53 -12.81 -0.05
N GLY A 104 14.01 -12.22 -1.15
CA GLY A 104 13.76 -12.66 -2.52
C GLY A 104 12.57 -11.99 -3.21
N THR A 105 11.88 -11.05 -2.56
CA THR A 105 10.83 -10.23 -3.19
C THR A 105 11.41 -9.43 -4.36
N ALA A 106 10.71 -9.40 -5.50
CA ALA A 106 11.24 -8.73 -6.69
C ALA A 106 11.09 -7.21 -6.67
N LEU A 107 10.01 -6.71 -6.06
CA LEU A 107 9.76 -5.27 -5.89
C LEU A 107 9.30 -5.01 -4.45
N VAL A 108 10.01 -4.15 -3.74
CA VAL A 108 9.58 -3.65 -2.44
C VAL A 108 9.10 -2.21 -2.59
N ILE A 109 7.85 -1.92 -2.23
CA ILE A 109 7.31 -0.57 -2.29
C ILE A 109 7.32 0.01 -0.87
N ALA A 110 8.05 1.11 -0.70
CA ALA A 110 8.09 1.84 0.56
C ALA A 110 6.70 2.39 0.90
N GLU A 111 6.44 2.57 2.19
CA GLU A 111 5.19 3.09 2.72
C GLU A 111 4.76 4.40 2.08
N MET A 112 3.46 4.76 2.24
CA MET A 112 2.99 6.08 1.84
C MET A 112 3.90 7.15 2.44
N THR A 113 4.59 7.83 1.54
CA THR A 113 5.58 8.86 1.82
C THR A 113 4.98 10.20 1.43
N ASP A 114 4.80 11.04 2.43
CA ASP A 114 4.02 12.26 2.27
C ASP A 114 4.80 13.35 1.54
N VAL A 115 4.14 14.01 0.59
CA VAL A 115 4.73 15.06 -0.26
C VAL A 115 4.69 16.45 0.38
N SER A 116 4.01 16.57 1.53
CA SER A 116 3.94 17.82 2.32
C SER A 116 3.79 17.49 3.80
N PRO A 117 4.19 18.41 4.72
CA PRO A 117 4.10 18.16 6.17
C PRO A 117 2.68 17.88 6.66
N GLU A 118 1.69 18.63 6.15
CA GLU A 118 0.28 18.46 6.49
C GLU A 118 -0.35 17.22 5.84
N GLY A 119 0.31 16.61 4.86
CA GLY A 119 -0.11 15.38 4.20
C GLY A 119 0.05 14.13 5.06
N ARG A 120 0.76 14.19 6.18
CA ARG A 120 1.02 13.04 7.04
C ARG A 120 -0.24 12.53 7.73
N ILE A 121 -0.38 11.20 7.80
CA ILE A 121 -1.42 10.58 8.64
C ILE A 121 -1.14 10.91 10.10
N SER A 122 0.12 10.74 10.53
CA SER A 122 0.58 10.97 11.90
C SER A 122 1.95 11.67 11.92
N HIS A 123 2.37 12.13 13.10
CA HIS A 123 3.70 12.70 13.28
C HIS A 123 4.87 11.77 12.89
N LYS A 124 4.61 10.44 12.82
CA LYS A 124 5.62 9.42 12.56
C LYS A 124 5.60 8.87 11.14
N CYS A 125 4.86 9.50 10.22
CA CYS A 125 4.86 9.13 8.81
C CYS A 125 6.15 9.55 8.12
N ALA A 126 6.56 8.75 7.14
CA ALA A 126 7.67 9.06 6.25
C ALA A 126 7.33 10.22 5.31
N GLY A 127 8.31 10.99 4.92
CA GLY A 127 8.15 12.16 4.06
C GLY A 127 9.16 12.23 2.92
N MET A 128 8.77 12.99 1.88
CA MET A 128 9.64 13.43 0.79
C MET A 128 9.36 14.92 0.48
N TYR A 129 9.23 15.73 1.54
CA TYR A 129 8.86 17.16 1.47
C TYR A 129 9.95 18.11 1.94
N LYS A 130 11.12 17.57 2.31
CA LYS A 130 12.33 18.34 2.70
C LYS A 130 13.57 17.75 2.01
N PRO A 131 14.58 18.57 1.73
CA PRO A 131 15.85 18.10 1.16
C PRO A 131 16.53 16.99 1.99
N GLU A 132 16.41 17.03 3.32
CA GLU A 132 17.02 16.08 4.25
C GLU A 132 16.42 14.68 4.16
N HIS A 133 15.22 14.53 3.66
CA HIS A 133 14.58 13.22 3.46
C HIS A 133 15.26 12.41 2.34
N MET A 134 15.74 13.07 1.29
CA MET A 134 16.36 12.41 0.15
C MET A 134 17.58 11.57 0.54
N PRO A 135 18.61 12.09 1.27
CA PRO A 135 19.75 11.26 1.67
C PRO A 135 19.38 10.14 2.64
N ALA A 136 18.36 10.33 3.48
CA ALA A 136 17.86 9.27 4.36
C ALA A 136 17.23 8.12 3.55
N TRP A 137 16.40 8.44 2.57
CA TRP A 137 15.85 7.45 1.63
C TRP A 137 16.94 6.82 0.75
N LYS A 138 17.91 7.61 0.28
CA LYS A 138 19.03 7.08 -0.50
C LYS A 138 19.77 5.96 0.24
N ARG A 139 19.97 6.08 1.54
CA ARG A 139 20.59 5.03 2.35
C ARG A 139 19.79 3.73 2.32
N VAL A 140 18.45 3.80 2.33
CA VAL A 140 17.57 2.63 2.23
C VAL A 140 17.67 2.00 0.84
N VAL A 141 17.62 2.82 -0.20
CA VAL A 141 17.73 2.39 -1.61
C VAL A 141 19.08 1.73 -1.87
N ASP A 142 20.16 2.36 -1.45
CA ASP A 142 21.54 1.84 -1.62
C ASP A 142 21.68 0.48 -0.90
N PHE A 143 21.07 0.30 0.28
CA PHE A 143 21.08 -0.98 0.97
C PHE A 143 20.38 -2.07 0.16
N VAL A 144 19.19 -1.78 -0.36
CA VAL A 144 18.42 -2.74 -1.18
C VAL A 144 19.19 -3.14 -2.43
N HIS A 145 19.72 -2.18 -3.18
CA HIS A 145 20.46 -2.43 -4.42
C HIS A 145 21.81 -3.13 -4.18
N THR A 146 22.47 -2.85 -3.05
CA THR A 146 23.77 -3.48 -2.73
C THR A 146 23.63 -4.93 -2.30
N HIS A 147 22.52 -5.26 -1.59
CA HIS A 147 22.40 -6.55 -0.92
C HIS A 147 21.33 -7.47 -1.52
N SER A 148 20.66 -7.06 -2.60
CA SER A 148 19.67 -7.89 -3.28
C SER A 148 19.54 -7.53 -4.77
N ASP A 149 18.85 -8.40 -5.52
CA ASP A 149 18.42 -8.13 -6.90
C ASP A 149 17.00 -7.49 -6.95
N ALA A 150 16.44 -7.12 -5.79
CA ALA A 150 15.14 -6.49 -5.73
C ALA A 150 15.17 -5.07 -6.31
N LYS A 151 14.04 -4.66 -6.86
CA LYS A 151 13.75 -3.26 -7.17
C LYS A 151 13.04 -2.62 -5.99
N ILE A 152 13.19 -1.30 -5.85
CA ILE A 152 12.55 -0.54 -4.79
C ILE A 152 11.71 0.60 -5.37
N GLY A 153 10.43 0.63 -5.01
CA GLY A 153 9.50 1.71 -5.31
C GLY A 153 9.22 2.59 -4.09
N ILE A 154 8.70 3.78 -4.33
CA ILE A 154 8.20 4.68 -3.30
C ILE A 154 6.75 5.03 -3.58
N GLN A 155 5.86 4.92 -2.58
CA GLN A 155 4.48 5.35 -2.71
C GLN A 155 4.35 6.81 -2.25
N LEU A 156 4.18 7.74 -3.19
CA LEU A 156 3.95 9.16 -2.90
C LEU A 156 2.48 9.42 -2.59
N GLY A 157 2.21 10.14 -1.52
CA GLY A 157 0.85 10.35 -1.05
C GLY A 157 0.65 11.63 -0.25
N HIS A 158 -0.62 11.85 0.12
CA HIS A 158 -1.09 12.89 1.04
C HIS A 158 -2.36 12.39 1.71
N ALA A 159 -2.41 12.39 3.02
CA ALA A 159 -3.52 11.77 3.76
C ALA A 159 -4.87 12.51 3.62
N GLY A 160 -4.85 13.79 3.22
CA GLY A 160 -6.08 14.57 3.03
C GLY A 160 -6.89 14.65 4.32
N ARG A 161 -8.19 14.35 4.24
CA ARG A 161 -9.11 14.36 5.38
C ARG A 161 -8.85 13.29 6.44
N LYS A 162 -7.90 12.38 6.18
CA LYS A 162 -7.46 11.31 7.11
C LYS A 162 -6.10 11.63 7.75
N ALA A 163 -5.60 12.86 7.58
CA ALA A 163 -4.40 13.36 8.21
C ALA A 163 -4.63 13.73 9.69
N SER A 164 -3.57 14.10 10.38
CA SER A 164 -3.62 14.64 11.74
C SER A 164 -4.20 13.65 12.78
N CYS A 165 -3.73 12.39 12.72
CA CYS A 165 -4.18 11.30 13.58
C CYS A 165 -3.04 10.75 14.44
N HIS A 166 -3.40 10.08 15.54
CA HIS A 166 -2.50 9.21 16.28
C HIS A 166 -2.04 8.02 15.43
N VAL A 167 -0.90 7.44 15.78
CA VAL A 167 -0.47 6.16 15.19
C VAL A 167 -1.44 5.04 15.58
N GLN A 168 -1.47 3.94 14.82
CA GLN A 168 -2.48 2.89 14.99
C GLN A 168 -2.47 2.24 16.37
N TRP A 169 -1.32 2.04 16.98
CA TRP A 169 -1.22 1.44 18.32
C TRP A 169 -1.52 2.41 19.49
N GLU A 170 -1.73 3.69 19.17
CA GLU A 170 -2.22 4.73 20.09
C GLU A 170 -3.69 5.05 19.86
N GLY A 171 -4.40 4.22 19.05
CA GLY A 171 -5.83 4.30 18.82
C GLY A 171 -6.26 4.89 17.47
N ALA A 172 -5.33 5.39 16.65
CA ALA A 172 -5.58 5.89 15.28
C ALA A 172 -6.65 7.01 15.16
N GLY A 173 -7.14 7.57 16.27
CA GLY A 173 -8.09 8.67 16.30
C GLY A 173 -7.43 10.01 15.96
N PRO A 174 -8.22 11.10 15.81
CA PRO A 174 -7.69 12.43 15.56
C PRO A 174 -6.80 12.91 16.70
N LEU A 175 -5.78 13.68 16.36
CA LEU A 175 -4.91 14.35 17.35
C LEU A 175 -5.69 15.41 18.15
N PRO A 176 -5.35 15.63 19.42
CA PRO A 176 -5.92 16.72 20.20
C PRO A 176 -5.56 18.09 19.58
N ALA A 177 -6.40 19.09 19.80
CA ALA A 177 -6.34 20.38 19.11
C ALA A 177 -4.99 21.12 19.23
N ASP A 178 -4.25 20.90 20.32
CA ASP A 178 -2.93 21.48 20.57
C ASP A 178 -1.80 20.79 19.78
N GLN A 179 -2.05 19.62 19.20
CA GLN A 179 -1.09 18.84 18.40
C GLN A 179 -1.55 18.69 16.94
N ALA A 180 -2.84 18.94 16.68
CA ALA A 180 -3.44 18.78 15.36
C ALA A 180 -2.99 19.89 14.40
N TRP A 181 -2.89 19.54 13.11
CA TRP A 181 -2.73 20.48 12.01
C TRP A 181 -3.95 20.49 11.11
N GLU A 182 -4.12 21.57 10.34
CA GLU A 182 -5.21 21.71 9.39
C GLU A 182 -5.20 20.58 8.35
N THR A 183 -6.36 19.96 8.14
CA THR A 183 -6.55 18.98 7.07
C THR A 183 -7.23 19.62 5.88
N ILE A 184 -6.93 19.14 4.66
CA ILE A 184 -7.51 19.63 3.41
C ILE A 184 -8.07 18.47 2.59
N ALA A 185 -9.12 18.73 1.82
CA ALA A 185 -9.77 17.73 0.96
C ALA A 185 -10.52 18.42 -0.20
N PRO A 186 -10.97 17.68 -1.23
CA PRO A 186 -11.80 18.27 -2.30
C PRO A 186 -13.07 18.92 -1.78
N SER A 187 -13.64 18.44 -0.68
CA SER A 187 -14.84 19.01 -0.04
C SER A 187 -14.74 18.94 1.48
N ALA A 188 -15.42 19.84 2.18
CA ALA A 188 -15.41 19.96 3.64
C ALA A 188 -16.23 18.83 4.32
N LEU A 189 -15.83 17.57 4.10
CA LEU A 189 -16.47 16.37 4.61
C LEU A 189 -15.50 15.60 5.50
N PRO A 190 -15.76 15.48 6.82
CA PRO A 190 -14.89 14.72 7.73
C PRO A 190 -14.90 13.22 7.38
N PHE A 191 -13.83 12.49 7.77
CA PHE A 191 -13.76 11.05 7.54
C PHE A 191 -14.68 10.26 8.47
N SER A 192 -14.79 10.69 9.73
CA SER A 192 -15.68 10.15 10.74
C SER A 192 -16.30 11.30 11.54
N PRO A 193 -17.35 11.05 12.36
CA PRO A 193 -17.93 12.08 13.20
C PRO A 193 -16.95 12.78 14.14
N ASP A 194 -15.91 12.05 14.58
CA ASP A 194 -14.90 12.57 15.51
C ASP A 194 -13.70 13.19 14.79
N SER A 195 -13.61 13.03 13.45
CA SER A 195 -12.52 13.58 12.66
C SER A 195 -12.67 15.09 12.46
N GLN A 196 -11.53 15.77 12.33
CA GLN A 196 -11.52 17.17 11.91
C GLN A 196 -12.23 17.34 10.56
N THR A 197 -13.11 18.34 10.44
CA THR A 197 -13.67 18.73 9.15
C THR A 197 -12.56 19.39 8.33
N PRO A 198 -12.18 18.82 7.18
CA PRO A 198 -11.12 19.39 6.36
C PRO A 198 -11.59 20.72 5.73
N ARG A 199 -10.65 21.63 5.51
CA ARG A 199 -10.88 22.78 4.65
C ARG A 199 -10.98 22.31 3.19
N GLU A 200 -11.96 22.84 2.47
CA GLU A 200 -12.05 22.60 1.03
C GLU A 200 -10.84 23.22 0.30
N MET A 201 -10.23 22.45 -0.59
CA MET A 201 -9.06 22.89 -1.35
C MET A 201 -9.43 23.97 -2.36
N THR A 202 -8.63 25.02 -2.38
CA THR A 202 -8.62 26.04 -3.44
C THR A 202 -7.79 25.57 -4.64
N ARG A 203 -7.90 26.27 -5.76
CA ARG A 203 -7.02 26.05 -6.92
C ARG A 203 -5.53 26.22 -6.53
N ALA A 204 -5.21 27.20 -5.72
CA ALA A 204 -3.84 27.42 -5.25
C ALA A 204 -3.31 26.26 -4.40
N ASP A 205 -4.16 25.63 -3.57
CA ASP A 205 -3.77 24.41 -2.84
C ASP A 205 -3.44 23.26 -3.80
N MET A 206 -4.25 23.08 -4.85
CA MET A 206 -4.01 22.03 -5.85
C MET A 206 -2.69 22.28 -6.60
N GLU A 207 -2.44 23.50 -7.06
CA GLU A 207 -1.20 23.90 -7.76
C GLU A 207 0.03 23.69 -6.86
N ARG A 208 -0.05 24.08 -5.60
CA ARG A 208 1.01 23.86 -4.60
C ARG A 208 1.30 22.37 -4.41
N LEU A 209 0.27 21.54 -4.32
CA LEU A 209 0.46 20.10 -4.14
C LEU A 209 0.96 19.39 -5.40
N ILE A 210 0.51 19.82 -6.59
CA ILE A 210 1.06 19.32 -7.86
C ILE A 210 2.57 19.53 -7.91
N GLU A 211 3.04 20.75 -7.54
CA GLU A 211 4.49 21.03 -7.46
C GLU A 211 5.17 20.21 -6.34
N ALA A 212 4.51 19.97 -5.21
CA ALA A 212 5.05 19.13 -4.14
C ALA A 212 5.25 17.67 -4.61
N TYR A 213 4.31 17.11 -5.37
CA TYR A 213 4.47 15.79 -6.01
C TYR A 213 5.61 15.78 -7.03
N ALA A 214 5.72 16.82 -7.86
CA ALA A 214 6.82 16.96 -8.82
C ALA A 214 8.18 17.03 -8.11
N GLN A 215 8.28 17.78 -7.02
CA GLN A 215 9.51 17.89 -6.23
C GLN A 215 9.85 16.56 -5.53
N ALA A 216 8.84 15.87 -4.98
CA ALA A 216 9.04 14.54 -4.40
C ALA A 216 9.52 13.52 -5.44
N ALA A 217 9.04 13.60 -6.69
CA ALA A 217 9.54 12.77 -7.79
C ALA A 217 11.01 13.04 -8.10
N ARG A 218 11.43 14.31 -8.18
CA ARG A 218 12.85 14.70 -8.37
C ARG A 218 13.74 14.15 -7.26
N TRP A 219 13.33 14.26 -6.00
CA TRP A 219 14.10 13.71 -4.88
C TRP A 219 14.10 12.19 -4.84
N SER A 220 13.00 11.54 -5.25
CA SER A 220 12.93 10.09 -5.37
C SER A 220 13.88 9.55 -6.44
N GLU A 221 14.03 10.26 -7.55
CA GLU A 221 15.01 9.97 -8.58
C GLU A 221 16.45 10.09 -8.03
N GLN A 222 16.77 11.20 -7.36
CA GLN A 222 18.08 11.44 -6.75
C GLN A 222 18.43 10.42 -5.66
N ALA A 223 17.42 9.93 -4.92
CA ALA A 223 17.58 8.85 -3.96
C ALA A 223 17.83 7.48 -4.63
N GLY A 224 17.54 7.35 -5.93
CA GLY A 224 17.80 6.15 -6.72
C GLY A 224 16.66 5.14 -6.78
N PHE A 225 15.42 5.52 -6.44
CA PHE A 225 14.26 4.62 -6.57
C PHE A 225 14.07 4.14 -8.02
N ASP A 226 13.58 2.91 -8.17
CA ASP A 226 13.31 2.28 -9.47
C ASP A 226 11.90 2.58 -9.99
N MET A 227 10.92 2.88 -9.10
CA MET A 227 9.52 3.10 -9.44
C MET A 227 8.89 4.12 -8.49
N ILE A 228 7.96 4.93 -8.99
CA ILE A 228 7.01 5.69 -8.17
C ILE A 228 5.65 5.02 -8.25
N GLU A 229 4.98 4.93 -7.08
CA GLU A 229 3.56 4.63 -7.00
C GLU A 229 2.80 5.86 -6.47
N ILE A 230 1.73 6.25 -7.14
CA ILE A 230 0.85 7.32 -6.69
C ILE A 230 -0.24 6.72 -5.81
N HIS A 231 -0.39 7.21 -4.58
CA HIS A 231 -1.45 6.72 -3.71
C HIS A 231 -2.80 7.36 -4.04
N GLY A 232 -3.56 6.71 -4.91
CA GLY A 232 -4.91 7.13 -5.35
C GLY A 232 -6.05 6.32 -4.72
N GLY A 233 -5.80 5.57 -3.65
CA GLY A 233 -6.78 4.71 -2.98
C GLY A 233 -7.06 5.08 -1.52
N HIS A 234 -7.92 4.31 -0.88
CA HIS A 234 -8.16 4.22 0.56
C HIS A 234 -8.67 5.51 1.24
N GLY A 235 -9.32 6.41 0.48
CA GLY A 235 -9.89 7.65 1.02
C GLY A 235 -8.87 8.71 1.39
N TYR A 236 -7.61 8.57 0.96
CA TYR A 236 -6.60 9.62 1.04
C TYR A 236 -6.87 10.71 -0.02
N LEU A 237 -6.01 11.70 -0.13
CA LEU A 237 -6.35 12.91 -0.87
C LEU A 237 -6.79 12.64 -2.33
N ILE A 238 -5.98 11.93 -3.11
CA ILE A 238 -6.29 11.63 -4.52
C ILE A 238 -7.54 10.76 -4.62
N SER A 239 -7.66 9.72 -3.78
CA SER A 239 -8.87 8.90 -3.66
C SER A 239 -10.11 9.73 -3.34
N SER A 240 -9.95 10.77 -2.50
CA SER A 240 -11.05 11.67 -2.14
C SER A 240 -11.52 12.54 -3.31
N PHE A 241 -10.65 12.85 -4.26
CA PHE A 241 -11.07 13.48 -5.53
C PHE A 241 -11.83 12.51 -6.43
N ILE A 242 -11.38 11.25 -6.51
CA ILE A 242 -11.95 10.22 -7.38
C ILE A 242 -13.35 9.82 -6.94
N SER A 243 -13.56 9.55 -5.65
CA SER A 243 -14.83 9.03 -5.15
C SER A 243 -15.93 10.11 -5.12
N PRO A 244 -17.12 9.83 -5.66
CA PRO A 244 -18.25 10.75 -5.59
C PRO A 244 -18.82 10.90 -4.18
N LEU A 245 -18.47 10.00 -3.24
CA LEU A 245 -18.85 10.12 -1.83
C LEU A 245 -18.14 11.26 -1.13
N THR A 246 -16.92 11.59 -1.55
CA THR A 246 -16.03 12.54 -0.89
C THR A 246 -15.75 13.80 -1.69
N ASN A 247 -16.04 13.77 -2.99
CA ASN A 247 -15.92 14.91 -3.88
C ASN A 247 -17.33 15.45 -4.24
N LYS A 248 -17.72 16.52 -3.60
CA LYS A 248 -19.00 17.23 -3.83
C LYS A 248 -18.78 18.59 -4.53
N ARG A 249 -17.63 18.76 -5.17
CA ARG A 249 -17.33 19.99 -5.92
C ARG A 249 -18.26 20.15 -7.09
N THR A 250 -18.55 21.41 -7.42
CA THR A 250 -19.40 21.81 -8.57
C THR A 250 -18.62 22.52 -9.67
N ASP A 251 -17.31 22.64 -9.50
CA ASP A 251 -16.38 23.15 -10.50
C ASP A 251 -15.82 22.02 -11.40
N GLU A 252 -14.83 22.34 -12.23
CA GLU A 252 -14.19 21.42 -13.18
C GLU A 252 -13.44 20.23 -12.51
N TYR A 253 -13.39 20.17 -11.18
CA TYR A 253 -12.77 19.07 -10.41
C TYR A 253 -13.81 18.15 -9.76
N GLY A 254 -15.11 18.36 -10.00
CA GLY A 254 -16.20 17.58 -9.41
C GLY A 254 -17.27 17.17 -10.40
N GLY A 255 -18.23 16.36 -9.96
CA GLY A 255 -19.32 15.86 -10.78
C GLY A 255 -18.94 14.60 -11.56
N SER A 256 -18.74 14.70 -12.88
CA SER A 256 -18.41 13.54 -13.73
C SER A 256 -17.08 12.88 -13.35
N LEU A 257 -16.89 11.62 -13.75
CA LEU A 257 -15.63 10.90 -13.48
C LEU A 257 -14.43 11.63 -14.12
N GLU A 258 -14.58 12.16 -15.31
CA GLU A 258 -13.54 12.92 -16.02
C GLU A 258 -13.10 14.14 -15.20
N ASN A 259 -14.05 14.85 -14.63
CA ASN A 259 -13.75 16.00 -13.77
C ASN A 259 -13.08 15.57 -12.46
N ARG A 260 -13.56 14.50 -11.82
CA ARG A 260 -12.96 13.96 -10.61
C ARG A 260 -11.55 13.42 -10.83
N MET A 261 -11.24 12.96 -12.05
CA MET A 261 -9.91 12.50 -12.46
C MET A 261 -8.96 13.64 -12.89
N ARG A 262 -9.43 14.87 -13.01
CA ARG A 262 -8.59 16.02 -13.45
C ARG A 262 -7.39 16.23 -12.51
N PHE A 263 -7.60 16.38 -11.21
CA PHE A 263 -6.50 16.56 -10.25
C PHE A 263 -5.57 15.34 -10.21
N PRO A 264 -6.05 14.08 -10.13
CA PRO A 264 -5.20 12.89 -10.27
C PRO A 264 -4.32 12.89 -11.52
N LEU A 265 -4.86 13.29 -12.67
CA LEU A 265 -4.12 13.37 -13.94
C LEU A 265 -3.10 14.51 -13.93
N GLU A 266 -3.42 15.67 -13.38
CA GLU A 266 -2.47 16.78 -13.21
C GLU A 266 -1.29 16.37 -12.34
N VAL A 267 -1.53 15.65 -11.23
CA VAL A 267 -0.48 15.06 -10.38
C VAL A 267 0.36 14.04 -11.14
N PHE A 268 -0.28 13.12 -11.88
CA PHE A 268 0.43 12.13 -12.69
C PHE A 268 1.34 12.79 -13.71
N HIS A 269 0.84 13.77 -14.46
CA HIS A 269 1.64 14.48 -15.48
C HIS A 269 2.81 15.25 -14.84
N ALA A 270 2.61 15.85 -13.68
CA ALA A 270 3.68 16.54 -12.96
C ALA A 270 4.78 15.57 -12.50
N ILE A 271 4.40 14.41 -11.99
CA ILE A 271 5.36 13.34 -11.64
C ILE A 271 6.06 12.84 -12.90
N ARG A 272 5.33 12.49 -13.98
CA ARG A 272 5.91 11.96 -15.22
C ARG A 272 6.92 12.92 -15.85
N ALA A 273 6.65 14.22 -15.82
CA ALA A 273 7.55 15.24 -16.34
C ALA A 273 8.86 15.39 -15.54
N ASN A 274 8.92 14.89 -14.30
CA ASN A 274 10.05 15.00 -13.41
C ASN A 274 10.65 13.63 -13.01
N TRP A 275 10.28 12.57 -13.72
CA TRP A 275 10.71 11.19 -13.48
C TRP A 275 11.26 10.58 -14.78
N PRO A 276 12.40 9.85 -14.77
CA PRO A 276 13.01 9.31 -15.99
C PRO A 276 12.03 8.47 -16.83
N GLU A 277 12.11 8.61 -18.15
CA GLU A 277 11.18 7.94 -19.08
C GLU A 277 11.28 6.42 -19.04
N ASP A 278 12.48 5.90 -18.76
CA ASP A 278 12.75 4.47 -18.65
C ASP A 278 12.32 3.86 -17.31
N LYS A 279 11.94 4.68 -16.33
CA LYS A 279 11.45 4.22 -15.04
C LYS A 279 9.91 4.22 -14.98
N PRO A 280 9.26 3.12 -14.53
CA PRO A 280 7.82 3.03 -14.48
C PRO A 280 7.19 3.89 -13.38
N ILE A 281 5.91 4.22 -13.60
CA ILE A 281 5.00 4.81 -12.61
C ILE A 281 3.80 3.88 -12.47
N SER A 282 3.43 3.56 -11.23
CA SER A 282 2.16 2.94 -10.88
C SER A 282 1.22 3.92 -10.18
N MET A 283 -0.05 3.56 -10.13
CA MET A 283 -1.04 4.23 -9.28
C MET A 283 -1.85 3.19 -8.53
N ARG A 284 -2.00 3.35 -7.22
CA ARG A 284 -2.89 2.52 -6.42
C ARG A 284 -4.25 3.16 -6.31
N ILE A 285 -5.32 2.40 -6.62
CA ILE A 285 -6.70 2.87 -6.54
C ILE A 285 -7.56 2.02 -5.61
N SER A 286 -8.69 2.58 -5.15
CA SER A 286 -9.81 1.81 -4.61
C SER A 286 -10.80 1.56 -5.75
N ALA A 287 -10.78 0.35 -6.32
CA ALA A 287 -11.64 -0.03 -7.44
C ALA A 287 -13.11 -0.18 -7.04
N PHE A 288 -13.40 -0.27 -5.75
CA PHE A 288 -14.74 -0.39 -5.21
C PHE A 288 -14.79 0.22 -3.80
N ASP A 289 -15.72 1.12 -3.53
CA ASP A 289 -15.78 1.84 -2.26
C ASP A 289 -16.52 1.08 -1.14
N TRP A 290 -17.22 -0.01 -1.47
CA TRP A 290 -18.06 -0.79 -0.55
C TRP A 290 -19.18 0.04 0.09
N ALA A 291 -19.59 1.12 -0.54
CA ALA A 291 -20.64 2.02 -0.06
C ALA A 291 -21.51 2.48 -1.24
N GLU A 292 -22.80 2.57 -1.01
CA GLU A 292 -23.78 3.01 -2.02
C GLU A 292 -23.43 4.41 -2.57
N GLY A 293 -23.46 4.55 -3.88
CA GLY A 293 -23.11 5.80 -4.57
C GLY A 293 -21.61 6.11 -4.57
N GLY A 294 -20.76 5.16 -4.20
CA GLY A 294 -19.31 5.27 -4.29
C GLY A 294 -18.76 4.86 -5.66
N THR A 295 -17.45 4.74 -5.73
CA THR A 295 -16.73 4.18 -6.89
C THR A 295 -17.11 2.71 -7.08
N GLU A 296 -17.52 2.37 -8.29
CA GLU A 296 -17.85 1.01 -8.73
C GLU A 296 -16.75 0.46 -9.64
N VAL A 297 -16.75 -0.84 -9.91
CA VAL A 297 -15.72 -1.47 -10.74
C VAL A 297 -15.73 -0.95 -12.18
N ASP A 298 -16.89 -0.52 -12.67
CA ASP A 298 -17.01 0.14 -13.98
C ASP A 298 -16.20 1.44 -14.02
N ASP A 299 -16.30 2.26 -12.95
CA ASP A 299 -15.46 3.47 -12.82
C ASP A 299 -13.97 3.11 -12.80
N ALA A 300 -13.60 2.02 -12.10
CA ALA A 300 -12.21 1.58 -12.03
C ALA A 300 -11.65 1.17 -13.41
N VAL A 301 -12.47 0.57 -14.26
CA VAL A 301 -12.12 0.27 -15.65
C VAL A 301 -11.88 1.57 -16.44
N GLU A 302 -12.78 2.54 -16.31
CA GLU A 302 -12.61 3.83 -16.98
C GLU A 302 -11.40 4.63 -16.45
N ILE A 303 -11.15 4.61 -15.13
CA ILE A 303 -9.91 5.15 -14.54
C ILE A 303 -8.69 4.47 -15.17
N GLY A 304 -8.71 3.14 -15.29
CA GLY A 304 -7.65 2.38 -15.95
C GLY A 304 -7.40 2.82 -17.40
N LYS A 305 -8.45 3.07 -18.18
CA LYS A 305 -8.36 3.57 -19.55
C LYS A 305 -7.77 4.98 -19.62
N MET A 306 -8.26 5.89 -18.74
CA MET A 306 -7.75 7.26 -18.65
C MET A 306 -6.27 7.30 -18.29
N MET A 307 -5.89 6.54 -17.25
CA MET A 307 -4.50 6.50 -16.76
C MET A 307 -3.56 5.85 -17.81
N LYS A 308 -4.01 4.79 -18.49
CA LYS A 308 -3.27 4.20 -19.61
C LYS A 308 -3.05 5.19 -20.74
N ALA A 309 -4.11 5.93 -21.13
CA ALA A 309 -4.01 6.95 -22.17
C ALA A 309 -3.06 8.09 -21.78
N ALA A 310 -2.97 8.42 -20.49
CA ALA A 310 -2.00 9.38 -19.96
C ALA A 310 -0.56 8.84 -19.91
N GLY A 311 -0.35 7.51 -20.01
CA GLY A 311 0.97 6.87 -20.02
C GLY A 311 1.37 6.18 -18.70
N LEU A 312 0.39 5.86 -17.84
CA LEU A 312 0.63 5.01 -16.66
C LEU A 312 1.04 3.60 -17.10
N ASP A 313 2.00 3.00 -16.38
CA ASP A 313 2.60 1.73 -16.76
C ASP A 313 1.87 0.51 -16.15
N ILE A 314 1.37 0.65 -14.92
CA ILE A 314 0.68 -0.42 -14.20
C ILE A 314 -0.27 0.16 -13.15
N LEU A 315 -1.41 -0.50 -12.89
CA LEU A 315 -2.39 -0.11 -11.88
C LEU A 315 -2.38 -1.09 -10.71
N ASP A 316 -2.17 -0.61 -9.48
CA ASP A 316 -2.34 -1.40 -8.25
C ASP A 316 -3.80 -1.33 -7.79
N VAL A 317 -4.50 -2.46 -7.89
CA VAL A 317 -5.94 -2.53 -7.71
C VAL A 317 -6.29 -3.01 -6.31
N SER A 318 -6.69 -2.06 -5.46
CA SER A 318 -7.18 -2.27 -4.09
C SER A 318 -8.67 -1.91 -3.99
N SER A 319 -9.20 -1.75 -2.76
CA SER A 319 -10.59 -1.33 -2.55
C SER A 319 -10.84 -0.71 -1.17
N GLY A 320 -11.91 0.07 -1.05
CA GLY A 320 -12.48 0.55 0.21
C GLY A 320 -11.69 1.64 0.92
N ASN A 321 -11.99 1.82 2.20
CA ASN A 321 -11.43 2.84 3.10
C ASN A 321 -11.79 4.29 2.76
N VAL A 322 -12.70 4.52 1.84
CA VAL A 322 -13.16 5.87 1.48
C VAL A 322 -14.08 6.42 2.55
N THR A 323 -14.93 5.59 3.14
CA THR A 323 -15.79 5.93 4.26
C THR A 323 -15.35 5.22 5.55
N ASN A 324 -15.88 5.69 6.69
CA ASN A 324 -15.66 5.05 8.00
C ASN A 324 -16.64 3.91 8.27
N ASP A 325 -17.49 3.56 7.30
CA ASP A 325 -18.44 2.46 7.47
C ASP A 325 -17.72 1.11 7.63
N PRO A 326 -18.26 0.21 8.45
CA PRO A 326 -17.69 -1.11 8.63
C PRO A 326 -17.63 -1.83 7.28
N ARG A 327 -16.43 -2.31 6.92
CA ARG A 327 -16.28 -3.07 5.69
C ARG A 327 -17.04 -4.38 5.75
N PRO A 328 -17.60 -4.85 4.63
CA PRO A 328 -18.12 -6.20 4.58
C PRO A 328 -17.00 -7.18 4.93
N ARG A 329 -17.36 -8.27 5.61
CA ARG A 329 -16.43 -9.37 5.85
C ARG A 329 -16.06 -9.99 4.51
N VAL A 330 -14.80 -9.87 4.12
CA VAL A 330 -14.30 -10.34 2.82
C VAL A 330 -13.44 -11.58 3.01
N GLU A 331 -13.64 -12.57 2.17
CA GLU A 331 -12.95 -13.86 2.21
C GLU A 331 -12.24 -14.14 0.88
N GLY A 332 -11.25 -15.02 0.91
CA GLY A 332 -10.48 -15.39 -0.27
C GLY A 332 -9.76 -14.21 -0.92
N LEU A 333 -9.55 -14.28 -2.21
CA LEU A 333 -8.87 -13.27 -3.03
C LEU A 333 -9.84 -12.15 -3.45
N PHE A 334 -10.45 -11.46 -2.49
CA PHE A 334 -11.63 -10.60 -2.70
C PHE A 334 -11.40 -9.39 -3.61
N GLN A 335 -10.17 -8.95 -3.82
CA GLN A 335 -9.84 -7.85 -4.74
C GLN A 335 -9.32 -8.32 -6.10
N THR A 336 -8.90 -9.58 -6.22
CA THR A 336 -8.41 -10.14 -7.48
C THR A 336 -9.42 -10.06 -8.63
N PRO A 337 -10.75 -10.26 -8.42
CA PRO A 337 -11.72 -10.04 -9.50
C PRO A 337 -11.74 -8.61 -10.05
N PHE A 338 -11.40 -7.61 -9.23
CA PHE A 338 -11.33 -6.22 -9.68
C PHE A 338 -10.11 -6.00 -10.57
N SER A 339 -8.93 -6.51 -10.18
CA SER A 339 -7.71 -6.40 -10.99
C SER A 339 -7.85 -7.17 -12.31
N GLU A 340 -8.47 -8.36 -12.29
CA GLU A 340 -8.78 -9.18 -13.46
C GLU A 340 -9.63 -8.38 -14.45
N ARG A 341 -10.70 -7.76 -13.99
CA ARG A 341 -11.61 -7.00 -14.83
C ARG A 341 -10.94 -5.73 -15.39
N VAL A 342 -10.25 -4.96 -14.56
CA VAL A 342 -9.51 -3.78 -15.01
C VAL A 342 -8.45 -4.16 -16.04
N ARG A 343 -7.68 -5.24 -15.80
CA ARG A 343 -6.68 -5.74 -16.74
C ARG A 343 -7.29 -6.09 -18.09
N ALA A 344 -8.39 -6.84 -18.07
CA ALA A 344 -9.04 -7.32 -19.29
C ALA A 344 -9.71 -6.19 -20.10
N GLU A 345 -10.42 -5.25 -19.44
CA GLU A 345 -11.28 -4.26 -20.10
C GLU A 345 -10.56 -2.92 -20.34
N ALA A 346 -9.64 -2.49 -19.48
CA ALA A 346 -8.82 -1.30 -19.72
C ALA A 346 -7.53 -1.63 -20.49
N GLY A 347 -7.11 -2.90 -20.49
CA GLY A 347 -5.91 -3.36 -21.20
C GLY A 347 -4.62 -2.74 -20.64
N ILE A 348 -4.58 -2.41 -19.36
CA ILE A 348 -3.40 -1.95 -18.62
C ILE A 348 -2.90 -3.09 -17.73
N PRO A 349 -1.58 -3.30 -17.58
CA PRO A 349 -1.07 -4.23 -16.57
C PRO A 349 -1.59 -3.91 -15.17
N THR A 350 -1.79 -4.96 -14.35
CA THR A 350 -2.31 -4.77 -12.99
C THR A 350 -1.48 -5.48 -11.93
N MET A 351 -1.45 -4.89 -10.73
CA MET A 351 -1.10 -5.55 -9.49
C MET A 351 -2.37 -5.85 -8.70
N THR A 352 -2.47 -7.04 -8.11
CA THR A 352 -3.56 -7.41 -7.21
C THR A 352 -3.07 -7.51 -5.78
N VAL A 353 -3.94 -7.18 -4.82
CA VAL A 353 -3.71 -7.28 -3.39
C VAL A 353 -4.97 -7.82 -2.71
N GLY A 354 -4.90 -8.24 -1.47
CA GLY A 354 -6.06 -8.69 -0.69
C GLY A 354 -6.09 -10.20 -0.49
N ASN A 355 -5.68 -10.61 0.72
CA ASN A 355 -5.61 -12.00 1.17
C ASN A 355 -4.76 -12.94 0.26
N VAL A 356 -3.84 -12.39 -0.52
CA VAL A 356 -2.81 -13.17 -1.20
C VAL A 356 -1.87 -13.72 -0.11
N GLY A 357 -1.91 -15.02 0.13
CA GLY A 357 -1.27 -15.63 1.30
C GLY A 357 -0.40 -16.85 1.02
N GLY A 358 -0.36 -17.36 -0.22
CA GLY A 358 0.40 -18.56 -0.54
C GLY A 358 0.93 -18.60 -1.97
N PRO A 359 2.01 -19.37 -2.21
CA PRO A 359 2.62 -19.45 -3.55
C PRO A 359 1.69 -20.08 -4.59
N GLU A 360 0.83 -21.01 -4.20
CA GLU A 360 -0.16 -21.64 -5.08
C GLU A 360 -1.21 -20.62 -5.56
N GLN A 361 -1.62 -19.69 -4.68
CA GLN A 361 -2.55 -18.61 -5.05
C GLN A 361 -1.89 -17.66 -6.03
N ILE A 362 -0.63 -17.25 -5.78
CA ILE A 362 0.11 -16.38 -6.69
C ILE A 362 0.26 -17.06 -8.07
N ASN A 363 0.66 -18.33 -8.10
CA ASN A 363 0.77 -19.07 -9.33
C ASN A 363 -0.56 -19.13 -10.08
N GLY A 364 -1.68 -19.37 -9.38
CA GLY A 364 -3.01 -19.39 -10.00
C GLY A 364 -3.38 -18.03 -10.60
N ILE A 365 -3.17 -16.93 -9.86
CA ILE A 365 -3.46 -15.56 -10.32
C ILE A 365 -2.68 -15.24 -11.61
N ILE A 366 -1.38 -15.56 -11.64
CA ILE A 366 -0.52 -15.25 -12.79
C ILE A 366 -0.83 -16.17 -13.97
N ALA A 367 -1.01 -17.49 -13.74
CA ALA A 367 -1.31 -18.46 -14.79
C ALA A 367 -2.68 -18.24 -15.45
N GLU A 368 -3.65 -17.71 -14.70
CA GLU A 368 -4.99 -17.39 -15.16
C GLU A 368 -5.09 -15.95 -15.71
N GLU A 369 -3.98 -15.23 -15.75
CA GLU A 369 -3.88 -13.84 -16.24
C GLU A 369 -4.80 -12.84 -15.50
N ARG A 370 -5.09 -13.11 -14.22
CA ARG A 370 -5.97 -12.28 -13.39
C ARG A 370 -5.29 -11.01 -12.88
N ALA A 371 -3.97 -11.01 -12.83
CA ALA A 371 -3.09 -9.88 -12.61
C ALA A 371 -1.69 -10.20 -13.15
N ASP A 372 -0.86 -9.19 -13.33
CA ASP A 372 0.52 -9.34 -13.77
C ASP A 372 1.49 -9.49 -12.59
N LEU A 373 1.17 -8.85 -11.46
CA LEU A 373 1.93 -8.91 -10.21
C LEU A 373 1.00 -9.14 -9.02
N CYS A 374 1.55 -9.75 -7.96
CA CYS A 374 0.84 -10.02 -6.72
C CYS A 374 1.47 -9.24 -5.56
N CYS A 375 0.72 -8.32 -4.99
CA CYS A 375 1.10 -7.54 -3.82
C CYS A 375 0.74 -8.29 -2.54
N MET A 376 1.69 -8.38 -1.63
CA MET A 376 1.51 -9.00 -0.33
C MET A 376 1.91 -8.02 0.78
N ALA A 377 0.99 -7.76 1.74
CA ALA A 377 1.23 -6.91 2.90
C ALA A 377 1.48 -7.74 4.17
N LYS A 378 0.40 -8.12 4.86
CA LYS A 378 0.47 -8.87 6.13
C LYS A 378 1.30 -10.16 6.04
N GLY A 379 1.22 -10.87 4.91
CA GLY A 379 2.02 -12.06 4.69
C GLY A 379 3.51 -11.79 4.73
N GLN A 380 3.96 -10.66 4.15
CA GLN A 380 5.37 -10.26 4.22
C GLN A 380 5.78 -9.59 5.54
N MET A 381 4.83 -9.11 6.36
CA MET A 381 5.14 -8.77 7.74
C MET A 381 5.38 -10.02 8.58
N PHE A 382 4.60 -11.07 8.35
CA PHE A 382 4.73 -12.35 9.04
C PHE A 382 5.96 -13.12 8.59
N ASP A 383 6.21 -13.19 7.27
CA ASP A 383 7.35 -13.89 6.66
C ASP A 383 8.11 -13.00 5.68
N PRO A 384 9.16 -12.30 6.12
CA PRO A 384 10.01 -11.49 5.25
C PRO A 384 10.75 -12.27 4.17
N TYR A 385 10.91 -13.58 4.34
CA TYR A 385 11.62 -14.50 3.45
C TYR A 385 10.68 -15.36 2.60
N PHE A 386 9.44 -14.93 2.48
CA PHE A 386 8.37 -15.66 1.78
C PHE A 386 8.77 -16.15 0.39
N ALA A 387 9.49 -15.34 -0.42
CA ALA A 387 9.87 -15.80 -1.77
C ALA A 387 10.85 -16.98 -1.73
N HIS A 388 11.78 -17.01 -0.77
CA HIS A 388 12.70 -18.12 -0.58
C HIS A 388 11.95 -19.40 -0.14
N HIS A 389 11.05 -19.28 0.82
CA HIS A 389 10.23 -20.40 1.30
C HIS A 389 9.30 -20.91 0.19
N ALA A 390 8.72 -20.00 -0.60
CA ALA A 390 7.89 -20.34 -1.75
C ALA A 390 8.68 -21.10 -2.84
N ALA A 391 9.89 -20.64 -3.17
CA ALA A 391 10.75 -21.32 -4.14
C ALA A 391 11.12 -22.72 -3.68
N GLN A 392 11.47 -22.90 -2.42
CA GLN A 392 11.78 -24.20 -1.84
C GLN A 392 10.55 -25.14 -1.86
N LYS A 393 9.38 -24.64 -1.43
CA LYS A 393 8.13 -25.38 -1.40
C LYS A 393 7.67 -25.82 -2.79
N LEU A 394 7.89 -24.98 -3.81
CA LEU A 394 7.52 -25.26 -5.20
C LEU A 394 8.59 -26.05 -5.97
N GLY A 395 9.75 -26.31 -5.34
CA GLY A 395 10.85 -27.03 -5.98
C GLY A 395 11.44 -26.29 -7.18
N VAL A 396 11.56 -24.94 -7.08
CA VAL A 396 12.10 -24.12 -8.18
C VAL A 396 13.58 -24.43 -8.34
N GLU A 397 13.94 -25.00 -9.48
CA GLU A 397 15.32 -25.29 -9.83
C GLU A 397 16.09 -24.00 -10.08
N ASP A 398 17.41 -24.02 -9.81
CA ASP A 398 18.33 -22.88 -9.99
C ASP A 398 17.95 -21.58 -9.25
N TYR A 399 17.08 -21.68 -8.22
CA TYR A 399 16.71 -20.51 -7.41
C TYR A 399 17.92 -19.99 -6.62
N LYS A 400 18.27 -18.71 -6.81
CA LYS A 400 19.43 -18.08 -6.20
C LYS A 400 19.08 -17.49 -4.84
N TRP A 401 19.74 -18.01 -3.82
CA TRP A 401 19.78 -17.41 -2.49
C TRP A 401 20.83 -16.29 -2.43
N PRO A 402 20.69 -15.31 -1.54
CA PRO A 402 21.79 -14.39 -1.24
C PRO A 402 23.05 -15.18 -0.85
N ASN A 403 24.22 -14.72 -1.28
CA ASN A 403 25.47 -15.43 -1.02
C ASN A 403 25.68 -15.77 0.46
N GLN A 404 25.28 -14.85 1.36
CA GLN A 404 25.36 -15.02 2.81
C GLN A 404 24.43 -16.11 3.35
N TYR A 405 23.36 -16.42 2.62
CA TYR A 405 22.34 -17.42 2.99
C TYR A 405 22.39 -18.67 2.10
N GLY A 406 23.45 -18.84 1.29
CA GLY A 406 23.56 -19.98 0.36
C GLY A 406 23.42 -21.35 1.05
N ALA A 407 23.88 -21.47 2.30
CA ALA A 407 23.70 -22.70 3.08
C ALA A 407 22.24 -23.01 3.43
N ALA A 408 21.37 -22.00 3.50
CA ALA A 408 19.95 -22.20 3.81
C ALA A 408 19.19 -22.90 2.68
N GLY A 409 19.66 -22.81 1.43
CA GLY A 409 19.07 -23.51 0.30
C GLY A 409 19.14 -25.04 0.41
N PHE A 410 20.02 -25.56 1.25
CA PHE A 410 20.14 -27.01 1.53
C PHE A 410 19.32 -27.46 2.74
N PHE A 411 18.77 -26.54 3.51
CA PHE A 411 17.97 -26.86 4.69
C PHE A 411 16.60 -27.37 4.27
N LYS A 412 16.18 -28.52 4.83
CA LYS A 412 14.82 -29.05 4.67
C LYS A 412 14.10 -28.88 5.99
N PRO A 413 13.06 -28.00 6.06
CA PRO A 413 12.23 -27.90 7.24
C PRO A 413 11.69 -29.26 7.65
N VAL A 414 11.63 -29.53 8.93
CA VAL A 414 10.92 -30.70 9.47
C VAL A 414 9.46 -30.28 9.65
N ASP A 415 8.53 -31.06 9.11
CA ASP A 415 7.08 -30.85 9.21
C ASP A 415 6.59 -30.94 10.67
#